data_cb28d95367cf0a68bba7f67050b779d4
#
_entry.id   cb28d95367cf0a68bba7f67050b779d4
#
_cell.length_a   1.000
_cell.length_b   1.000
_cell.length_c   1.000
_cell.angle_alpha   90.00
_cell.angle_beta   90.00
_cell.angle_gamma   90.00
#
_symmetry.space_group_name_H-M   'P 1'
#
loop_
_entity.id
_entity.type
_entity.pdbx_description
1 polymer ?
#
loop_
_entity_poly.entity_id
_entity_poly.type
_entity_poly.pdbx_seq_one_letter_code
_entity_poly.pdbx_strand_id
1 'polypeptide(L)'
;MKSFDQLFAEISEKATTRPAGSETVKWLEAGVHTIGKKVVEEAAEVWMAAEHETNERTAEEISQLIYHLQVLMAAKGISLNDLNRYF
;
A
#
# COMPACT_ATOMS: atom_id res chain seq x y z
N MET A 1 7.19 7.74 14.01
CA MET A 1 6.32 6.67 13.44
C MET A 1 5.17 7.27 12.65
N LYS A 2 4.88 6.68 11.50
CA LYS A 2 3.76 7.14 10.68
C LYS A 2 2.50 6.38 11.05
N SER A 3 1.38 7.08 11.13
CA SER A 3 0.08 6.45 11.22
C SER A 3 -0.38 6.02 9.82
N PHE A 4 -1.44 5.25 9.75
CA PHE A 4 -2.08 4.87 8.49
C PHE A 4 -2.41 6.12 7.66
N ASP A 5 -3.00 7.13 8.30
CA ASP A 5 -3.42 8.35 7.61
C ASP A 5 -2.22 9.16 7.10
N GLN A 6 -1.14 9.22 7.91
CA GLN A 6 0.07 9.92 7.51
C GLN A 6 0.76 9.24 6.32
N LEU A 7 0.77 7.91 6.29
CA LEU A 7 1.31 7.18 5.16
C LEU A 7 0.51 7.48 3.89
N PHE A 8 -0.82 7.48 4.00
CA PHE A 8 -1.66 7.78 2.84
C PHE A 8 -1.48 9.22 2.35
N ALA A 9 -1.33 10.17 3.28
CA ALA A 9 -1.06 11.56 2.91
C ALA A 9 0.26 11.68 2.12
N GLU A 10 1.28 10.95 2.54
CA GLU A 10 2.58 10.94 1.87
C GLU A 10 2.47 10.33 0.47
N ILE A 11 1.76 9.23 0.34
CA ILE A 11 1.53 8.58 -0.97
C ILE A 11 0.75 9.53 -1.89
N SER A 12 -0.28 10.19 -1.37
CA SER A 12 -1.10 11.12 -2.14
C SER A 12 -0.28 12.32 -2.62
N GLU A 13 0.61 12.82 -1.78
CA GLU A 13 1.50 13.90 -2.15
C GLU A 13 2.42 13.48 -3.29
N LYS A 14 3.00 12.29 -3.22
CA LYS A 14 3.86 11.78 -4.29
C LYS A 14 3.09 11.54 -5.58
N ALA A 15 1.83 11.18 -5.49
CA ALA A 15 0.98 11.04 -6.68
C ALA A 15 0.81 12.37 -7.40
N THR A 16 0.81 13.49 -6.67
CA THR A 16 0.68 14.82 -7.22
C THR A 16 2.02 15.38 -7.70
N THR A 17 3.05 15.32 -6.84
CA THR A 17 4.34 15.96 -7.12
C THR A 17 5.25 15.14 -8.03
N ARG A 18 5.04 13.83 -8.07
CA ARG A 18 5.79 12.91 -8.92
C ARG A 18 7.31 13.04 -8.82
N PRO A 19 7.88 12.94 -7.61
CA PRO A 19 9.33 13.10 -7.46
C PRO A 19 10.09 11.99 -8.20
N ALA A 20 11.20 12.38 -8.83
CA ALA A 20 12.04 11.43 -9.57
C ALA A 20 12.60 10.36 -8.64
N GLY A 21 12.61 9.11 -9.10
CA GLY A 21 13.16 7.99 -8.33
C GLY A 21 12.24 7.43 -7.25
N SER A 22 11.02 7.94 -7.14
CA SER A 22 10.06 7.47 -6.14
C SER A 22 9.50 6.09 -6.50
N GLU A 23 9.55 5.14 -5.57
CA GLU A 23 8.90 3.83 -5.73
C GLU A 23 7.40 3.98 -5.93
N THR A 24 6.78 4.87 -5.16
CA THR A 24 5.34 5.12 -5.27
C THR A 24 4.96 5.57 -6.68
N VAL A 25 5.74 6.50 -7.25
CA VAL A 25 5.49 6.97 -8.61
C VAL A 25 5.64 5.83 -9.62
N LYS A 26 6.62 4.96 -9.45
CA LYS A 26 6.80 3.79 -10.33
C LYS A 26 5.57 2.89 -10.33
N TRP A 27 5.02 2.61 -9.14
CA TRP A 27 3.81 1.80 -9.04
C TRP A 27 2.62 2.48 -9.72
N LEU A 28 2.45 3.78 -9.48
CA LEU A 28 1.35 4.53 -10.09
C LEU A 28 1.45 4.54 -11.61
N GLU A 29 2.65 4.69 -12.13
CA GLU A 29 2.89 4.66 -13.58
C GLU A 29 2.66 3.26 -14.17
N ALA A 30 2.96 2.22 -13.41
CA ALA A 30 2.74 0.84 -13.85
C ALA A 30 1.25 0.51 -13.98
N GLY A 31 0.40 1.16 -13.17
CA GLY A 31 -1.04 1.06 -13.33
C GLY A 31 -1.72 0.05 -12.41
N VAL A 32 -3.04 0.11 -12.40
CA VAL A 32 -3.90 -0.65 -11.48
C VAL A 32 -3.67 -2.15 -11.57
N HIS A 33 -3.52 -2.69 -12.77
CA HIS A 33 -3.33 -4.14 -12.92
C HIS A 33 -2.06 -4.62 -12.21
N THR A 34 -0.95 -3.92 -12.42
CA THR A 34 0.33 -4.28 -11.79
C THR A 34 0.28 -4.10 -10.28
N ILE A 35 -0.33 -3.01 -9.81
CA ILE A 35 -0.52 -2.78 -8.38
C ILE A 35 -1.36 -3.89 -7.77
N GLY A 36 -2.44 -4.29 -8.44
CA GLY A 36 -3.32 -5.37 -7.97
C GLY A 36 -2.59 -6.70 -7.84
N LYS A 37 -1.74 -7.04 -8.81
CA LYS A 37 -0.91 -8.24 -8.71
C LYS A 37 0.00 -8.19 -7.51
N LYS A 38 0.59 -7.02 -7.24
CA LYS A 38 1.46 -6.84 -6.08
C LYS A 38 0.69 -6.99 -4.76
N VAL A 39 -0.54 -6.51 -4.70
CA VAL A 39 -1.41 -6.70 -3.53
C VAL A 39 -1.60 -8.20 -3.25
N VAL A 40 -1.86 -9.00 -4.28
CA VAL A 40 -2.01 -10.45 -4.11
C VAL A 40 -0.73 -11.08 -3.60
N GLU A 41 0.42 -10.70 -4.14
CA GLU A 41 1.72 -11.21 -3.70
C GLU A 41 1.97 -10.89 -2.22
N GLU A 42 1.73 -9.66 -1.82
CA GLU A 42 1.94 -9.24 -0.43
C GLU A 42 0.96 -9.92 0.52
N ALA A 43 -0.29 -10.12 0.09
CA ALA A 43 -1.26 -10.85 0.91
C ALA A 43 -0.81 -12.29 1.14
N ALA A 44 -0.26 -12.95 0.12
CA ALA A 44 0.27 -14.30 0.26
C ALA A 44 1.45 -14.32 1.24
N GLU A 45 2.33 -13.34 1.18
CA GLU A 45 3.47 -13.24 2.10
C GLU A 45 3.02 -13.02 3.55
N VAL A 46 1.95 -12.24 3.78
CA VAL A 46 1.36 -12.09 5.11
C VAL A 46 0.91 -13.44 5.65
N TRP A 47 0.19 -14.20 4.83
CA TRP A 47 -0.30 -15.51 5.22
C TRP A 47 0.85 -16.46 5.57
N MET A 48 1.84 -16.54 4.70
CA MET A 48 3.00 -17.40 4.92
C MET A 48 3.77 -17.02 6.18
N ALA A 49 3.98 -15.72 6.39
CA ALA A 49 4.67 -15.25 7.60
C ALA A 49 3.88 -15.59 8.86
N ALA A 50 2.56 -15.42 8.83
CA ALA A 50 1.71 -15.70 9.98
C ALA A 50 1.74 -17.18 10.37
N GLU A 51 1.85 -18.09 9.39
CA GLU A 51 1.88 -19.53 9.67
C GLU A 51 3.27 -20.06 10.03
N HIS A 52 4.32 -19.47 9.46
CA HIS A 52 5.65 -20.10 9.52
C HIS A 52 6.76 -19.24 10.10
N GLU A 53 6.51 -17.95 10.33
CA GLU A 53 7.55 -17.02 10.77
C GLU A 53 7.16 -16.34 12.08
N THR A 54 7.90 -15.31 12.48
CA THR A 54 7.67 -14.61 13.74
C THR A 54 6.56 -13.57 13.61
N ASN A 55 6.05 -13.10 14.75
CA ASN A 55 5.10 -11.99 14.77
C ASN A 55 5.72 -10.73 14.18
N GLU A 56 7.03 -10.53 14.38
CA GLU A 56 7.73 -9.37 13.82
C GLU A 56 7.71 -9.40 12.29
N ARG A 57 8.00 -10.57 11.71
CA ARG A 57 7.96 -10.72 10.27
C ARG A 57 6.55 -10.57 9.73
N THR A 58 5.56 -11.10 10.43
CA THR A 58 4.16 -10.94 10.05
C THR A 58 3.76 -9.48 10.04
N ALA A 59 4.14 -8.72 11.08
CA ALA A 59 3.85 -7.29 11.14
C ALA A 59 4.50 -6.53 9.99
N GLU A 60 5.73 -6.88 9.65
CA GLU A 60 6.45 -6.27 8.53
C GLU A 60 5.71 -6.51 7.21
N GLU A 61 5.29 -7.76 6.98
CA GLU A 61 4.57 -8.11 5.75
C GLU A 61 3.20 -7.42 5.70
N ILE A 62 2.51 -7.30 6.84
CA ILE A 62 1.25 -6.56 6.91
C ILE A 62 1.47 -5.10 6.52
N SER A 63 2.55 -4.48 7.00
CA SER A 63 2.84 -3.08 6.65
C SER A 63 3.07 -2.90 5.15
N GLN A 64 3.72 -3.87 4.51
CA GLN A 64 3.93 -3.85 3.06
C GLN A 64 2.61 -3.99 2.31
N LEU A 65 1.73 -4.86 2.78
CA LEU A 65 0.40 -5.00 2.18
C LEU A 65 -0.40 -3.71 2.29
N ILE A 66 -0.39 -3.08 3.46
CA ILE A 66 -1.08 -1.80 3.68
C ILE A 66 -0.55 -0.74 2.71
N TYR A 67 0.77 -0.66 2.56
CA TYR A 67 1.38 0.29 1.62
C TYR A 67 0.82 0.10 0.20
N HIS A 68 0.82 -1.12 -0.30
CA HIS A 68 0.35 -1.39 -1.66
C HIS A 68 -1.15 -1.17 -1.83
N LEU A 69 -1.93 -1.44 -0.78
CA LEU A 69 -3.36 -1.13 -0.78
C LEU A 69 -3.59 0.39 -0.87
N GLN A 70 -2.78 1.17 -0.16
CA GLN A 70 -2.89 2.63 -0.22
C GLN A 70 -2.44 3.18 -1.58
N VAL A 71 -1.43 2.58 -2.18
CA VAL A 71 -1.03 2.95 -3.55
C VAL A 71 -2.17 2.67 -4.52
N LEU A 72 -2.86 1.54 -4.35
CA LEU A 72 -4.04 1.22 -5.16
C LEU A 72 -5.15 2.25 -4.97
N MET A 73 -5.39 2.67 -3.72
CA MET A 73 -6.36 3.73 -3.43
C MET A 73 -6.01 5.00 -4.20
N ALA A 74 -4.74 5.41 -4.12
CA ALA A 74 -4.28 6.62 -4.83
C ALA A 74 -4.47 6.48 -6.34
N ALA A 75 -4.17 5.32 -6.90
CA ALA A 75 -4.31 5.06 -8.33
C ALA A 75 -5.78 5.13 -8.78
N LYS A 76 -6.71 4.76 -7.89
CA LYS A 76 -8.15 4.75 -8.18
C LYS A 76 -8.86 6.03 -7.77
N GLY A 77 -8.16 6.96 -7.11
CA GLY A 77 -8.79 8.17 -6.59
C GLY A 77 -9.71 7.91 -5.39
N ILE A 78 -9.45 6.86 -4.62
CA ILE A 78 -10.23 6.52 -3.43
C ILE A 78 -9.61 7.25 -2.23
N SER A 79 -10.44 8.01 -1.51
CA SER A 79 -10.01 8.76 -0.34
C SER A 79 -10.13 7.95 0.95
N LEU A 80 -9.52 8.45 2.03
CA LEU A 80 -9.72 7.86 3.35
C LEU A 80 -11.20 7.90 3.77
N ASN A 81 -11.90 8.98 3.44
CA ASN A 81 -13.34 9.07 3.74
C ASN A 81 -14.13 8.02 2.99
N ASP A 82 -13.78 7.75 1.74
CA ASP A 82 -14.42 6.69 0.97
C ASP A 82 -14.27 5.33 1.65
N LEU A 83 -13.07 5.05 2.14
CA LEU A 83 -12.77 3.79 2.83
C LEU A 83 -13.50 3.73 4.18
N ASN A 84 -13.43 4.81 4.96
CA ASN A 84 -13.99 4.85 6.31
C ASN A 84 -15.52 4.68 6.34
N ARG A 85 -16.18 4.98 5.23
CA ARG A 85 -17.63 4.80 5.10
C ARG A 85 -18.06 3.37 5.38
N TYR A 86 -17.17 2.40 5.16
CA TYR A 86 -17.50 0.98 5.30
C TYR A 86 -17.06 0.37 6.64
N PHE A 87 -16.58 1.19 7.56
CA PHE A 87 -16.12 0.71 8.88
C PHE A 87 -17.19 0.87 9.97
#